data_82b66c9d9d165dbf97b1b1da183e7011
#
_entry.id   82b66c9d9d165dbf97b1b1da183e7011
#
_cell.length_a   1.000
_cell.length_b   1.000
_cell.length_c   1.000
_cell.angle_alpha   90.00
_cell.angle_beta   90.00
_cell.angle_gamma   90.00
#
_symmetry.space_group_name_H-M   'P 1'
#
loop_
_entity.id
_entity.type
_entity.pdbx_description
1 polymer ?
#
loop_
_entity_poly.entity_id
_entity_poly.type
_entity_poly.pdbx_seq_one_letter_code
_entity_poly.pdbx_strand_id
1 'polypeptide(L)'
;MSETQSELGLGLVAEVDERLARLLFPATGEERAYARHNAPLWRAVFGVGDRIRDMQGAELEITALDEKGGLITYHVRDIHGAEFKLPEISLDPHLHLNRPQQKLLAGRLDKDIWFRLRARTWQQQGEWSVSEVRGLAGARISPIPHQLYIASEVAGRWAPRVLLADEVGLGKTIEAGLILHRLLLEGRVRRVLVLVPETLLHQWLVELLRRFNLSFALFDSERLAAAKASDAEGNPFDSTQRVLCSMKTLMEAPAHAAAALSADWDLLIVDEAHHLRWTPDDSGLEYDLVDALAQQTPAVLLLTATPEQFGRAGHFGRLRLLDPRRFADYEAFLNEEPHYAQVAEIAARLMDGKPLQAAQQEHLDAFLGDTSQLLPQDIIARLLDRHGTGRILFRNTRAAISGFPERRVQAYPLPVPEGYVPVS
;
A
#
# COMPACT_ATOMS: atom_id res chain seq x y z
N MET A 1 21.18 10.04 8.40
CA MET A 1 21.07 9.42 7.07
C MET A 1 19.61 9.44 6.60
N SER A 2 19.37 9.56 5.30
CA SER A 2 18.05 9.39 4.72
C SER A 2 17.69 7.91 4.60
N GLU A 3 16.44 7.54 4.96
CA GLU A 3 15.93 6.16 4.81
C GLU A 3 15.68 5.80 3.34
N THR A 4 15.40 6.82 2.53
CA THR A 4 14.96 6.66 1.14
C THR A 4 16.05 6.92 0.12
N GLN A 5 17.13 7.63 0.53
CA GLN A 5 18.22 8.07 -0.33
C GLN A 5 19.56 7.83 0.36
N SER A 6 19.97 6.56 0.45
CA SER A 6 21.21 6.15 1.11
C SER A 6 22.48 6.70 0.42
N GLU A 7 22.37 7.05 -0.87
CA GLU A 7 23.44 7.64 -1.68
C GLU A 7 23.86 9.03 -1.20
N LEU A 8 23.00 9.75 -0.48
CA LEU A 8 23.34 11.04 0.13
C LEU A 8 24.39 10.92 1.24
N GLY A 9 24.59 9.74 1.80
CA GLY A 9 25.54 9.49 2.87
C GLY A 9 25.10 10.04 4.23
N LEU A 10 26.09 10.49 5.04
CA LEU A 10 25.81 11.13 6.33
C LEU A 10 25.40 12.57 6.12
N GLY A 11 24.26 12.96 6.70
CA GLY A 11 23.80 14.35 6.74
C GLY A 11 24.07 15.00 8.09
N LEU A 12 24.45 16.26 8.06
CA LEU A 12 24.60 17.11 9.22
C LEU A 12 23.36 17.97 9.37
N VAL A 13 22.78 18.05 10.57
CA VAL A 13 21.66 18.94 10.87
C VAL A 13 22.18 20.37 10.90
N ALA A 14 21.79 21.20 9.94
CA ALA A 14 22.20 22.59 9.82
C ALA A 14 21.27 23.51 10.62
N GLU A 15 19.95 23.28 10.54
CA GLU A 15 18.93 24.09 11.21
C GLU A 15 17.71 23.25 11.53
N VAL A 16 17.04 23.56 12.65
CA VAL A 16 15.76 22.97 13.02
C VAL A 16 14.84 24.07 13.53
N ASP A 17 13.69 24.22 12.90
CA ASP A 17 12.61 25.09 13.36
C ASP A 17 11.40 24.25 13.87
N GLU A 18 10.26 24.88 14.09
CA GLU A 18 9.06 24.18 14.58
C GLU A 18 8.50 23.17 13.57
N ARG A 19 8.71 23.38 12.26
CA ARG A 19 8.12 22.62 11.16
C ARG A 19 9.13 21.84 10.35
N LEU A 20 10.33 22.37 10.16
CA LEU A 20 11.33 21.85 9.24
C LEU A 20 12.64 21.51 9.96
N ALA A 21 13.34 20.52 9.42
CA ALA A 21 14.74 20.22 9.70
C ALA A 21 15.54 20.31 8.40
N ARG A 22 16.54 21.20 8.34
CA ARG A 22 17.46 21.36 7.21
C ARG A 22 18.72 20.55 7.46
N LEU A 23 19.09 19.72 6.51
CA LEU A 23 20.26 18.87 6.57
C LEU A 23 21.19 19.18 5.39
N LEU A 24 22.47 19.32 5.68
CA LEU A 24 23.53 19.37 4.67
C LEU A 24 24.10 17.95 4.53
N PHE A 25 24.22 17.46 3.31
CA PHE A 25 24.85 16.18 2.97
C PHE A 25 26.23 16.45 2.32
N PRO A 26 27.32 16.40 3.10
CA PRO A 26 28.65 16.79 2.59
C PRO A 26 29.16 15.89 1.47
N ALA A 27 28.69 14.64 1.38
CA ALA A 27 29.08 13.70 0.34
C ALA A 27 28.64 14.13 -1.06
N THR A 28 27.47 14.79 -1.18
CA THR A 28 26.90 15.27 -2.44
C THR A 28 26.91 16.79 -2.56
N GLY A 29 27.14 17.49 -1.45
CA GLY A 29 27.04 18.94 -1.36
C GLY A 29 25.60 19.47 -1.35
N GLU A 30 24.62 18.58 -1.21
CA GLU A 30 23.20 18.92 -1.25
C GLU A 30 22.67 19.36 0.12
N GLU A 31 21.79 20.36 0.11
CA GLU A 31 20.99 20.74 1.27
C GLU A 31 19.55 20.28 1.05
N ARG A 32 18.96 19.63 2.06
CA ARG A 32 17.60 19.09 2.03
C ARG A 32 16.81 19.57 3.24
N ALA A 33 15.55 19.95 3.00
CA ALA A 33 14.59 20.24 4.06
C ALA A 33 13.59 19.09 4.23
N TYR A 34 13.33 18.71 5.48
CA TYR A 34 12.40 17.64 5.83
C TYR A 34 11.38 18.17 6.83
N ALA A 35 10.13 17.72 6.73
CA ALA A 35 9.14 18.00 7.75
C ALA A 35 9.54 17.31 9.06
N ARG A 36 9.66 18.10 10.15
CA ARG A 36 10.24 17.64 11.42
C ARG A 36 9.61 16.38 11.99
N HIS A 37 8.28 16.27 11.88
CA HIS A 37 7.54 15.16 12.50
C HIS A 37 7.55 13.87 11.67
N ASN A 38 7.77 13.97 10.35
CA ASN A 38 7.67 12.84 9.41
C ASN A 38 8.94 12.66 8.57
N ALA A 39 10.07 13.22 9.02
CA ALA A 39 11.34 13.10 8.29
C ALA A 39 11.75 11.62 8.16
N PRO A 40 11.97 11.09 6.95
CA PRO A 40 12.48 9.75 6.74
C PRO A 40 13.98 9.72 7.01
N LEU A 41 14.33 10.03 8.25
CA LEU A 41 15.71 10.17 8.70
C LEU A 41 15.95 9.27 9.90
N TRP A 42 17.11 8.65 9.95
CA TRP A 42 17.58 7.95 11.12
C TRP A 42 18.98 8.43 11.51
N ARG A 43 19.26 8.40 12.81
CA ARG A 43 20.58 8.76 13.31
C ARG A 43 21.53 7.59 13.12
N ALA A 44 22.62 7.81 12.41
CA ALA A 44 23.69 6.83 12.30
C ALA A 44 24.52 6.84 13.60
N VAL A 45 24.53 5.71 14.29
CA VAL A 45 25.33 5.47 15.49
C VAL A 45 26.14 4.21 15.27
N PHE A 46 27.45 4.28 15.53
CA PHE A 46 28.35 3.16 15.40
C PHE A 46 28.71 2.60 16.78
N GLY A 47 28.83 1.29 16.89
CA GLY A 47 29.11 0.58 18.14
C GLY A 47 30.61 0.31 18.36
N VAL A 48 30.93 -0.12 19.56
CA VAL A 48 32.30 -0.58 19.89
C VAL A 48 32.66 -1.79 19.02
N GLY A 49 33.85 -1.76 18.41
CA GLY A 49 34.33 -2.74 17.47
C GLY A 49 33.97 -2.47 16.00
N ASP A 50 33.13 -1.47 15.72
CA ASP A 50 32.87 -1.03 14.36
C ASP A 50 34.08 -0.31 13.79
N ARG A 51 34.24 -0.40 12.46
CA ARG A 51 35.27 0.33 11.72
C ARG A 51 34.62 1.48 10.98
N ILE A 52 35.16 2.65 11.21
CA ILE A 52 34.73 3.90 10.62
C ILE A 52 35.91 4.54 9.87
N ARG A 53 35.63 5.57 9.10
CA ARG A 53 36.65 6.44 8.50
C ARG A 53 36.46 7.86 8.97
N ASP A 54 37.58 8.56 9.12
CA ASP A 54 37.54 10.00 9.30
C ASP A 54 37.46 10.75 7.96
N MET A 55 37.36 12.08 8.00
CA MET A 55 37.33 12.94 6.81
C MET A 55 38.57 12.84 5.93
N GLN A 56 39.71 12.35 6.46
CA GLN A 56 40.95 12.13 5.75
C GLN A 56 41.03 10.73 5.11
N GLY A 57 40.01 9.89 5.36
CA GLY A 57 39.93 8.52 4.83
C GLY A 57 40.71 7.49 5.67
N ALA A 58 41.22 7.85 6.84
CA ALA A 58 41.90 6.92 7.74
C ALA A 58 40.90 5.90 8.32
N GLU A 59 41.24 4.62 8.28
CA GLU A 59 40.43 3.56 8.90
C GLU A 59 40.71 3.48 10.40
N LEU A 60 39.64 3.56 11.19
CA LEU A 60 39.67 3.62 12.65
C LEU A 60 38.71 2.57 13.22
N GLU A 61 39.11 1.95 14.33
CA GLU A 61 38.27 1.02 15.10
C GLU A 61 37.76 1.72 16.37
N ILE A 62 36.45 1.63 16.61
CA ILE A 62 35.83 2.22 17.80
C ILE A 62 36.12 1.35 19.02
N THR A 63 36.74 1.92 20.05
CA THR A 63 37.06 1.28 21.32
C THR A 63 36.07 1.63 22.41
N ALA A 64 35.53 2.85 22.40
CA ALA A 64 34.48 3.33 23.31
C ALA A 64 33.71 4.48 22.66
N LEU A 65 32.61 4.88 23.27
CA LEU A 65 31.82 6.04 22.87
C LEU A 65 31.34 6.84 24.08
N ASP A 66 31.38 8.15 23.98
CA ASP A 66 30.84 9.10 24.97
C ASP A 66 29.69 9.89 24.31
N GLU A 67 28.55 10.00 24.99
CA GLU A 67 27.45 10.86 24.57
C GLU A 67 27.26 12.00 25.56
N LYS A 68 27.32 13.25 25.07
CA LYS A 68 27.09 14.47 25.84
C LYS A 68 26.20 15.43 25.07
N GLY A 69 25.07 15.79 25.68
CA GLY A 69 24.14 16.76 25.06
C GLY A 69 23.60 16.32 23.70
N GLY A 70 23.47 15.01 23.49
CA GLY A 70 23.02 14.47 22.23
C GLY A 70 24.11 14.36 21.12
N LEU A 71 25.35 14.73 21.39
CA LEU A 71 26.50 14.57 20.49
C LEU A 71 27.34 13.37 20.91
N ILE A 72 27.79 12.59 19.93
CA ILE A 72 28.61 11.39 20.14
C ILE A 72 30.07 11.73 19.83
N THR A 73 30.96 11.31 20.74
CA THR A 73 32.40 11.31 20.55
C THR A 73 32.89 9.88 20.63
N TYR A 74 33.47 9.38 19.53
CA TYR A 74 34.05 8.06 19.46
C TYR A 74 35.47 8.06 19.97
N HIS A 75 35.80 7.11 20.83
CA HIS A 75 37.19 6.77 21.15
C HIS A 75 37.61 5.77 20.07
N VAL A 76 38.64 6.08 19.34
CA VAL A 76 39.06 5.29 18.18
C VAL A 76 40.51 4.92 18.27
N ARG A 77 40.86 3.80 17.65
CA ARG A 77 42.21 3.29 17.50
C ARG A 77 42.55 3.21 16.03
N ASP A 78 43.69 3.75 15.63
CA ASP A 78 44.20 3.64 14.28
C ASP A 78 44.88 2.29 14.02
N ILE A 79 45.34 2.06 12.77
CA ILE A 79 46.04 0.84 12.35
C ILE A 79 47.43 0.67 13.02
N HIS A 80 47.96 1.73 13.62
CA HIS A 80 49.23 1.73 14.35
C HIS A 80 49.07 1.57 15.85
N GLY A 81 47.81 1.50 16.33
CA GLY A 81 47.48 1.34 17.74
C GLY A 81 47.35 2.64 18.52
N ALA A 82 47.45 3.79 17.88
CA ALA A 82 47.26 5.08 18.53
C ALA A 82 45.77 5.33 18.81
N GLU A 83 45.46 5.75 20.04
CA GLU A 83 44.11 6.03 20.49
C GLU A 83 43.87 7.53 20.57
N PHE A 84 42.74 7.99 20.02
CA PHE A 84 42.32 9.39 20.10
C PHE A 84 40.78 9.50 20.09
N LYS A 85 40.28 10.72 20.30
CA LYS A 85 38.86 11.03 20.28
C LYS A 85 38.47 11.62 18.94
N LEU A 86 37.44 11.04 18.31
CA LEU A 86 36.86 11.50 17.04
C LEU A 86 35.42 11.97 17.28
N PRO A 87 35.12 13.27 17.15
CA PRO A 87 33.74 13.75 17.16
C PRO A 87 32.95 13.17 16.00
N GLU A 88 31.64 12.90 16.16
CA GLU A 88 30.78 12.34 15.09
C GLU A 88 30.76 13.21 13.81
N ILE A 89 30.95 14.55 13.95
CA ILE A 89 31.02 15.47 12.83
C ILE A 89 32.26 15.26 11.92
N SER A 90 33.30 14.61 12.44
CA SER A 90 34.55 14.32 11.74
C SER A 90 34.56 12.96 11.03
N LEU A 91 33.43 12.27 11.00
CA LEU A 91 33.25 11.02 10.24
C LEU A 91 33.25 11.30 8.73
N ASP A 92 33.78 10.36 7.96
CA ASP A 92 33.65 10.37 6.50
C ASP A 92 32.15 10.39 6.12
N PRO A 93 31.69 11.42 5.42
CA PRO A 93 30.30 11.49 4.97
C PRO A 93 29.93 10.40 3.96
N HIS A 94 30.92 9.81 3.27
CA HIS A 94 30.73 8.68 2.38
C HIS A 94 30.74 7.39 3.19
N LEU A 95 29.58 6.89 3.60
CA LEU A 95 29.49 5.57 4.19
C LEU A 95 29.81 4.52 3.13
N HIS A 96 31.06 4.12 3.08
CA HIS A 96 31.44 2.92 2.35
C HIS A 96 30.97 1.70 3.14
N LEU A 97 29.75 1.28 2.92
CA LEU A 97 29.32 -0.05 3.29
C LEU A 97 30.35 -1.02 2.69
N ASN A 98 31.06 -1.72 3.54
CA ASN A 98 32.14 -2.65 3.19
C ASN A 98 31.80 -3.45 1.91
N ARG A 99 32.44 -3.08 0.79
CA ARG A 99 32.22 -3.77 -0.48
C ARG A 99 32.67 -5.21 -0.32
N PRO A 100 31.84 -6.23 -0.64
CA PRO A 100 32.21 -7.64 -0.46
C PRO A 100 33.56 -8.01 -1.11
N GLN A 101 33.87 -7.38 -2.24
CA GLN A 101 35.10 -7.55 -2.98
C GLN A 101 36.35 -7.11 -2.20
N GLN A 102 36.27 -5.97 -1.46
CA GLN A 102 37.39 -5.48 -0.64
C GLN A 102 37.64 -6.39 0.57
N LYS A 103 36.59 -6.95 1.18
CA LYS A 103 36.72 -7.94 2.25
C LYS A 103 37.42 -9.21 1.76
N LEU A 104 37.04 -9.68 0.57
CA LEU A 104 37.65 -10.88 -0.03
C LEU A 104 39.15 -10.70 -0.32
N LEU A 105 39.49 -9.55 -0.97
CA LEU A 105 40.88 -9.21 -1.30
C LEU A 105 41.76 -8.96 -0.06
N ALA A 106 41.16 -8.48 1.03
CA ALA A 106 41.84 -8.29 2.31
C ALA A 106 41.95 -9.59 3.14
N GLY A 107 41.48 -10.73 2.63
CA GLY A 107 41.48 -12.02 3.37
C GLY A 107 40.52 -12.03 4.58
N ARG A 108 39.64 -11.06 4.67
CA ARG A 108 38.68 -10.96 5.79
C ARG A 108 37.44 -11.78 5.47
N LEU A 109 37.48 -13.04 5.82
CA LEU A 109 36.33 -13.93 5.67
C LEU A 109 35.38 -13.79 6.87
N ASP A 110 34.10 -13.67 6.57
CA ASP A 110 33.07 -13.76 7.60
C ASP A 110 33.05 -15.15 8.23
N LYS A 111 32.58 -15.25 9.49
CA LYS A 111 32.40 -16.55 10.15
C LYS A 111 31.47 -17.45 9.33
N ASP A 112 31.76 -18.75 9.28
CA ASP A 112 30.96 -19.75 8.58
C ASP A 112 29.47 -19.71 8.90
N ILE A 113 29.11 -19.36 10.14
CA ILE A 113 27.71 -19.21 10.56
C ILE A 113 26.95 -18.17 9.73
N TRP A 114 27.60 -17.06 9.32
CA TRP A 114 26.97 -16.03 8.51
C TRP A 114 26.75 -16.50 7.07
N PHE A 115 27.67 -17.30 6.53
CA PHE A 115 27.49 -17.92 5.22
C PHE A 115 26.31 -18.90 5.24
N ARG A 116 26.25 -19.79 6.24
CA ARG A 116 25.15 -20.76 6.39
C ARG A 116 23.81 -20.06 6.56
N LEU A 117 23.76 -18.97 7.35
CA LEU A 117 22.55 -18.19 7.55
C LEU A 117 22.08 -17.58 6.23
N ARG A 118 22.99 -16.96 5.46
CA ARG A 118 22.66 -16.40 4.14
C ARG A 118 22.20 -17.47 3.15
N ALA A 119 22.91 -18.57 3.06
CA ALA A 119 22.54 -19.67 2.19
C ALA A 119 21.16 -20.25 2.53
N ARG A 120 20.88 -20.45 3.84
CA ARG A 120 19.57 -20.92 4.30
C ARG A 120 18.46 -19.91 4.03
N THR A 121 18.74 -18.62 4.20
CA THR A 121 17.78 -17.55 3.89
C THR A 121 17.44 -17.54 2.40
N TRP A 122 18.44 -17.69 1.52
CA TRP A 122 18.23 -17.77 0.07
C TRP A 122 17.46 -19.02 -0.34
N GLN A 123 17.77 -20.17 0.27
CA GLN A 123 17.02 -21.40 0.04
C GLN A 123 15.55 -21.22 0.44
N GLN A 124 15.27 -20.70 1.65
CA GLN A 124 13.92 -20.41 2.10
C GLN A 124 13.21 -19.40 1.18
N GLN A 125 13.91 -18.33 0.77
CA GLN A 125 13.35 -17.36 -0.18
C GLN A 125 12.99 -18.01 -1.51
N GLY A 126 13.82 -18.95 -2.00
CA GLY A 126 13.54 -19.75 -3.19
C GLY A 126 12.28 -20.61 -3.02
N GLU A 127 12.19 -21.35 -1.93
CA GLU A 127 11.01 -22.16 -1.58
C GLU A 127 9.72 -21.31 -1.47
N TRP A 128 9.82 -20.16 -0.81
CA TRP A 128 8.71 -19.21 -0.71
C TRP A 128 8.33 -18.56 -2.04
N SER A 129 9.30 -18.40 -2.94
CA SER A 129 9.04 -17.74 -4.23
C SER A 129 8.09 -18.52 -5.14
N VAL A 130 8.06 -19.83 -5.00
CA VAL A 130 7.18 -20.73 -5.77
C VAL A 130 5.94 -21.18 -4.99
N SER A 131 5.79 -20.72 -3.74
CA SER A 131 4.65 -21.10 -2.90
C SER A 131 3.35 -20.43 -3.35
N GLU A 132 2.27 -21.19 -3.46
CA GLU A 132 0.93 -20.66 -3.77
C GLU A 132 0.41 -19.70 -2.70
N VAL A 133 0.88 -19.84 -1.45
CA VAL A 133 0.52 -18.96 -0.33
C VAL A 133 1.50 -17.79 -0.14
N ARG A 134 2.38 -17.55 -1.11
CA ARG A 134 3.32 -16.43 -1.07
C ARG A 134 2.56 -15.11 -0.93
N GLY A 135 2.95 -14.31 0.07
CA GLY A 135 2.31 -13.02 0.36
C GLY A 135 0.98 -13.12 1.11
N LEU A 136 0.34 -14.29 1.15
CA LEU A 136 -0.85 -14.56 1.97
C LEU A 136 -0.45 -15.12 3.34
N ALA A 137 0.53 -16.02 3.39
CA ALA A 137 1.16 -16.45 4.64
C ALA A 137 2.27 -15.47 5.03
N GLY A 138 2.41 -15.20 6.32
CA GLY A 138 3.40 -14.25 6.87
C GLY A 138 2.82 -12.91 7.29
N ALA A 139 1.64 -12.54 6.85
CA ALA A 139 0.90 -11.44 7.43
C ALA A 139 0.48 -11.79 8.88
N ARG A 140 0.60 -10.83 9.78
CA ARG A 140 0.22 -11.00 11.20
C ARG A 140 -1.29 -10.78 11.38
N ILE A 141 -2.06 -11.63 10.75
CA ILE A 141 -3.53 -11.61 10.77
C ILE A 141 -4.06 -13.00 11.13
N SER A 142 -5.29 -13.06 11.61
CA SER A 142 -6.03 -14.32 11.66
C SER A 142 -6.62 -14.55 10.27
N PRO A 143 -6.19 -15.58 9.52
CA PRO A 143 -6.66 -15.78 8.16
C PRO A 143 -8.16 -16.15 8.17
N ILE A 144 -8.94 -15.43 7.38
CA ILE A 144 -10.36 -15.69 7.18
C ILE A 144 -10.53 -16.16 5.73
N PRO A 145 -11.27 -17.29 5.49
CA PRO A 145 -11.31 -17.93 4.18
C PRO A 145 -11.67 -17.00 3.02
N HIS A 146 -12.67 -16.13 3.19
CA HIS A 146 -13.08 -15.21 2.11
C HIS A 146 -11.99 -14.19 1.77
N GLN A 147 -11.26 -13.65 2.78
CA GLN A 147 -10.16 -12.71 2.55
C GLN A 147 -9.01 -13.37 1.80
N LEU A 148 -8.66 -14.60 2.14
CA LEU A 148 -7.64 -15.37 1.43
C LEU A 148 -8.06 -15.67 -0.01
N TYR A 149 -9.33 -16.04 -0.22
CA TYR A 149 -9.87 -16.28 -1.56
C TYR A 149 -9.79 -15.02 -2.42
N ILE A 150 -10.31 -13.89 -1.94
CA ILE A 150 -10.27 -12.61 -2.65
C ILE A 150 -8.81 -12.22 -2.95
N ALA A 151 -7.94 -12.28 -1.93
CA ALA A 151 -6.56 -11.91 -2.10
C ALA A 151 -5.83 -12.81 -3.10
N SER A 152 -6.07 -14.11 -3.09
CA SER A 152 -5.47 -15.05 -4.04
C SER A 152 -5.98 -14.81 -5.47
N GLU A 153 -7.28 -14.66 -5.63
CA GLU A 153 -7.92 -14.43 -6.93
C GLU A 153 -7.48 -13.10 -7.56
N VAL A 154 -7.51 -12.02 -6.78
CA VAL A 154 -7.16 -10.68 -7.26
C VAL A 154 -5.66 -10.57 -7.53
N ALA A 155 -4.82 -11.00 -6.58
CA ALA A 155 -3.37 -10.93 -6.76
C ALA A 155 -2.84 -11.94 -7.79
N GLY A 156 -3.62 -12.95 -8.18
CA GLY A 156 -3.29 -13.82 -9.32
C GLY A 156 -3.29 -13.10 -10.67
N ARG A 157 -4.00 -11.98 -10.79
CA ARG A 157 -4.11 -11.19 -12.03
C ARG A 157 -2.88 -10.32 -12.22
N TRP A 158 -2.46 -10.14 -13.49
CA TRP A 158 -1.24 -9.36 -13.80
C TRP A 158 -1.32 -7.91 -13.33
N ALA A 159 -2.38 -7.21 -13.67
CA ALA A 159 -2.67 -5.83 -13.26
C ALA A 159 -4.11 -5.76 -12.73
N PRO A 160 -4.34 -6.08 -11.44
CA PRO A 160 -5.69 -6.14 -10.91
C PRO A 160 -6.35 -4.77 -10.86
N ARG A 161 -7.58 -4.68 -11.36
CA ARG A 161 -8.44 -3.50 -11.28
C ARG A 161 -9.78 -3.94 -10.72
N VAL A 162 -9.99 -3.71 -9.43
CA VAL A 162 -11.14 -4.28 -8.71
C VAL A 162 -11.74 -3.31 -7.69
N LEU A 163 -13.03 -3.49 -7.45
CA LEU A 163 -13.80 -2.87 -6.38
C LEU A 163 -14.03 -3.90 -5.26
N LEU A 164 -13.43 -3.67 -4.11
CA LEU A 164 -13.65 -4.43 -2.89
C LEU A 164 -14.81 -3.77 -2.13
N ALA A 165 -15.98 -4.40 -2.18
CA ALA A 165 -17.24 -3.85 -1.71
C ALA A 165 -17.88 -4.66 -0.57
N ASP A 166 -17.05 -5.34 0.22
CA ASP A 166 -17.47 -6.13 1.37
C ASP A 166 -18.13 -5.25 2.44
N GLU A 167 -19.11 -5.83 3.15
CA GLU A 167 -19.81 -5.16 4.25
C GLU A 167 -18.84 -4.62 5.31
N VAL A 168 -19.23 -3.52 5.98
CA VAL A 168 -18.41 -2.89 7.05
C VAL A 168 -17.98 -3.94 8.08
N GLY A 169 -16.68 -3.97 8.38
CA GLY A 169 -16.10 -4.87 9.38
C GLY A 169 -15.77 -6.28 8.88
N LEU A 170 -15.88 -6.56 7.58
CA LEU A 170 -15.36 -7.79 6.98
C LEU A 170 -13.85 -7.73 6.67
N GLY A 171 -13.25 -6.54 6.81
CA GLY A 171 -11.79 -6.38 6.74
C GLY A 171 -11.24 -6.04 5.35
N LYS A 172 -11.91 -5.18 4.59
CA LYS A 172 -11.42 -4.69 3.28
C LYS A 172 -9.97 -4.21 3.29
N THR A 173 -9.58 -3.50 4.35
CA THR A 173 -8.17 -3.07 4.55
C THR A 173 -7.22 -4.25 4.62
N ILE A 174 -7.65 -5.38 5.22
CA ILE A 174 -6.85 -6.61 5.29
C ILE A 174 -6.77 -7.27 3.92
N GLU A 175 -7.86 -7.32 3.17
CA GLU A 175 -7.88 -7.84 1.80
C GLU A 175 -6.94 -7.03 0.89
N ALA A 176 -7.07 -5.70 0.90
CA ALA A 176 -6.18 -4.81 0.16
C ALA A 176 -4.71 -4.98 0.60
N GLY A 177 -4.46 -5.12 1.90
CA GLY A 177 -3.13 -5.37 2.47
C GLY A 177 -2.54 -6.71 2.03
N LEU A 178 -3.33 -7.79 1.97
CA LEU A 178 -2.91 -9.10 1.47
C LEU A 178 -2.57 -9.06 -0.03
N ILE A 179 -3.43 -8.42 -0.83
CA ILE A 179 -3.21 -8.23 -2.28
C ILE A 179 -1.90 -7.45 -2.49
N LEU A 180 -1.77 -6.31 -1.84
CA LEU A 180 -0.59 -5.45 -1.91
C LEU A 180 0.68 -6.21 -1.50
N HIS A 181 0.65 -6.92 -0.37
CA HIS A 181 1.78 -7.67 0.16
C HIS A 181 2.25 -8.74 -0.81
N ARG A 182 1.31 -9.48 -1.42
CA ARG A 182 1.62 -10.47 -2.45
C ARG A 182 2.24 -9.84 -3.69
N LEU A 183 1.65 -8.77 -4.23
CA LEU A 183 2.13 -8.07 -5.42
C LEU A 183 3.55 -7.50 -5.23
N LEU A 184 3.84 -6.94 -4.03
CA LEU A 184 5.17 -6.45 -3.67
C LEU A 184 6.19 -7.60 -3.58
N LEU A 185 5.85 -8.71 -2.93
CA LEU A 185 6.75 -9.87 -2.79
C LEU A 185 7.02 -10.57 -4.12
N GLU A 186 6.07 -10.54 -5.05
CA GLU A 186 6.26 -11.06 -6.41
C GLU A 186 7.03 -10.09 -7.32
N GLY A 187 7.29 -8.87 -6.86
CA GLY A 187 8.01 -7.84 -7.62
C GLY A 187 7.20 -7.25 -8.77
N ARG A 188 5.89 -7.50 -8.82
CA ARG A 188 4.98 -6.97 -9.85
C ARG A 188 4.58 -5.51 -9.61
N VAL A 189 4.71 -5.08 -8.38
CA VAL A 189 4.43 -3.72 -7.92
C VAL A 189 5.62 -3.22 -7.10
N ARG A 190 6.05 -2.01 -7.33
CA ARG A 190 7.12 -1.34 -6.59
C ARG A 190 6.63 0.00 -6.03
N ARG A 191 6.01 0.82 -6.88
CA ARG A 191 5.51 2.15 -6.52
C ARG A 191 4.01 2.09 -6.24
N VAL A 192 3.64 2.51 -5.05
CA VAL A 192 2.26 2.38 -4.53
C VAL A 192 1.79 3.72 -3.98
N LEU A 193 0.64 4.17 -4.46
CA LEU A 193 -0.09 5.28 -3.87
C LEU A 193 -1.35 4.76 -3.18
N VAL A 194 -1.48 5.05 -1.89
CA VAL A 194 -2.68 4.76 -1.10
C VAL A 194 -3.35 6.08 -0.73
N LEU A 195 -4.56 6.29 -1.23
CA LEU A 195 -5.39 7.46 -0.96
C LEU A 195 -6.51 7.07 0.01
N VAL A 196 -6.58 7.76 1.12
CA VAL A 196 -7.56 7.51 2.17
C VAL A 196 -8.16 8.82 2.69
N PRO A 197 -9.32 8.79 3.36
CA PRO A 197 -9.78 9.92 4.17
C PRO A 197 -8.75 10.31 5.23
N GLU A 198 -8.60 11.60 5.52
CA GLU A 198 -7.64 12.12 6.50
C GLU A 198 -7.75 11.41 7.87
N THR A 199 -8.97 11.11 8.28
CA THR A 199 -9.25 10.41 9.56
C THR A 199 -8.72 8.97 9.61
N LEU A 200 -8.47 8.34 8.47
CA LEU A 200 -8.02 6.94 8.37
C LEU A 200 -6.50 6.81 8.14
N LEU A 201 -5.77 7.91 7.91
CA LEU A 201 -4.33 7.88 7.63
C LEU A 201 -3.53 7.09 8.68
N HIS A 202 -3.70 7.42 9.96
CA HIS A 202 -2.95 6.74 11.02
C HIS A 202 -3.37 5.28 11.18
N GLN A 203 -4.64 4.98 10.99
CA GLN A 203 -5.12 3.60 11.03
C GLN A 203 -4.45 2.76 9.93
N TRP A 204 -4.45 3.25 8.69
CA TRP A 204 -3.81 2.57 7.57
C TRP A 204 -2.30 2.38 7.80
N LEU A 205 -1.60 3.43 8.25
CA LEU A 205 -0.17 3.36 8.55
C LEU A 205 0.15 2.26 9.57
N VAL A 206 -0.61 2.23 10.66
CA VAL A 206 -0.45 1.23 11.73
C VAL A 206 -0.81 -0.18 11.25
N GLU A 207 -1.90 -0.34 10.50
CA GLU A 207 -2.32 -1.63 9.96
C GLU A 207 -1.28 -2.21 9.00
N LEU A 208 -0.80 -1.40 8.04
CA LEU A 208 0.23 -1.82 7.09
C LEU A 208 1.54 -2.21 7.79
N LEU A 209 1.97 -1.41 8.77
CA LEU A 209 3.20 -1.70 9.50
C LEU A 209 3.06 -2.94 10.41
N ARG A 210 2.01 -3.00 11.24
CA ARG A 210 1.88 -4.06 12.24
C ARG A 210 1.51 -5.41 11.63
N ARG A 211 0.61 -5.41 10.64
CA ARG A 211 0.08 -6.65 10.07
C ARG A 211 0.91 -7.19 8.92
N PHE A 212 1.46 -6.30 8.09
CA PHE A 212 2.15 -6.69 6.87
C PHE A 212 3.65 -6.37 6.89
N ASN A 213 4.14 -5.70 7.94
CA ASN A 213 5.53 -5.21 8.01
C ASN A 213 5.90 -4.31 6.81
N LEU A 214 4.94 -3.53 6.33
CA LEU A 214 5.11 -2.60 5.23
C LEU A 214 5.19 -1.18 5.78
N SER A 215 6.34 -0.53 5.56
CA SER A 215 6.53 0.88 5.86
C SER A 215 6.03 1.74 4.69
N PHE A 216 5.19 2.70 4.99
CA PHE A 216 4.70 3.72 4.07
C PHE A 216 5.14 5.09 4.52
N ALA A 217 5.49 5.95 3.58
CA ALA A 217 5.76 7.34 3.86
C ALA A 217 4.44 8.11 3.85
N LEU A 218 4.14 8.77 4.97
CA LEU A 218 2.99 9.66 5.05
C LEU A 218 3.32 10.97 4.32
N PHE A 219 2.48 11.34 3.36
CA PHE A 219 2.56 12.59 2.63
C PHE A 219 1.43 13.51 3.07
N ASP A 220 1.81 14.53 3.80
CA ASP A 220 0.98 15.66 4.19
C ASP A 220 1.49 16.95 3.53
N SER A 221 0.80 18.06 3.73
CA SER A 221 1.15 19.34 3.14
C SER A 221 2.49 19.87 3.63
N GLU A 222 2.88 19.56 4.87
CA GLU A 222 4.18 19.97 5.43
C GLU A 222 5.32 19.24 4.72
N ARG A 223 5.18 17.93 4.51
CA ARG A 223 6.17 17.13 3.80
C ARG A 223 6.30 17.55 2.32
N LEU A 224 5.16 17.80 1.66
CA LEU A 224 5.17 18.27 0.27
C LEU A 224 5.86 19.64 0.15
N ALA A 225 5.58 20.55 1.08
CA ALA A 225 6.25 21.85 1.14
C ALA A 225 7.75 21.71 1.41
N ALA A 226 8.15 20.85 2.35
CA ALA A 226 9.54 20.59 2.67
C ALA A 226 10.32 20.00 1.48
N ALA A 227 9.71 19.02 0.79
CA ALA A 227 10.31 18.42 -0.40
C ALA A 227 10.49 19.46 -1.52
N LYS A 228 9.49 20.32 -1.74
CA LYS A 228 9.56 21.38 -2.74
C LYS A 228 10.60 22.46 -2.38
N ALA A 229 10.79 22.74 -1.10
CA ALA A 229 11.84 23.65 -0.63
C ALA A 229 13.25 23.08 -0.82
N SER A 230 13.41 21.76 -0.78
CA SER A 230 14.68 21.07 -0.98
C SER A 230 15.05 20.96 -2.45
N ASP A 231 14.06 20.71 -3.30
CA ASP A 231 14.21 20.53 -4.74
C ASP A 231 13.02 21.19 -5.45
N ALA A 232 13.23 22.39 -5.96
CA ALA A 232 12.19 23.19 -6.58
C ALA A 232 11.69 22.61 -7.90
N GLU A 233 12.50 21.82 -8.60
CA GLU A 233 12.16 21.22 -9.90
C GLU A 233 11.76 19.75 -9.77
N GLY A 234 12.23 19.05 -8.73
CA GLY A 234 11.93 17.64 -8.51
C GLY A 234 10.47 17.36 -8.11
N ASN A 235 10.04 16.15 -8.40
CA ASN A 235 8.73 15.66 -7.93
C ASN A 235 8.85 15.09 -6.51
N PRO A 236 8.12 15.65 -5.52
CA PRO A 236 8.14 15.15 -4.14
C PRO A 236 7.85 13.64 -4.02
N PHE A 237 6.97 13.12 -4.87
CA PHE A 237 6.56 11.72 -4.84
C PHE A 237 7.63 10.74 -5.34
N ASP A 238 8.69 11.22 -6.01
CA ASP A 238 9.81 10.38 -6.44
C ASP A 238 10.78 10.04 -5.31
N SER A 239 10.67 10.73 -4.19
CA SER A 239 11.51 10.50 -3.01
C SER A 239 11.27 9.15 -2.32
N THR A 240 10.16 8.47 -2.60
CA THR A 240 9.81 7.19 -1.98
C THR A 240 8.90 6.35 -2.88
N GLN A 241 8.94 5.05 -2.71
CA GLN A 241 8.18 4.12 -3.52
C GLN A 241 6.77 3.82 -2.97
N ARG A 242 6.54 4.03 -1.68
CA ARG A 242 5.29 3.67 -1.00
C ARG A 242 4.75 4.87 -0.25
N VAL A 243 3.70 5.45 -0.79
CA VAL A 243 3.08 6.68 -0.30
C VAL A 243 1.70 6.41 0.25
N LEU A 244 1.44 6.94 1.43
CA LEU A 244 0.11 7.06 2.03
C LEU A 244 -0.22 8.55 2.12
N CYS A 245 -1.32 8.95 1.50
CA CYS A 245 -1.73 10.36 1.42
C CYS A 245 -3.23 10.48 1.60
N SER A 246 -3.70 11.64 2.10
CA SER A 246 -5.13 11.92 2.11
C SER A 246 -5.58 12.51 0.76
N MET A 247 -6.82 12.20 0.36
CA MET A 247 -7.45 12.86 -0.78
C MET A 247 -7.45 14.38 -0.59
N LYS A 248 -7.76 14.84 0.63
CA LYS A 248 -7.74 16.25 0.98
C LYS A 248 -6.40 16.92 0.71
N THR A 249 -5.28 16.29 1.11
CA THR A 249 -3.93 16.83 0.87
C THR A 249 -3.66 17.03 -0.62
N LEU A 250 -4.08 16.11 -1.49
CA LEU A 250 -3.92 16.26 -2.94
C LEU A 250 -4.79 17.39 -3.50
N MET A 251 -5.96 17.64 -2.90
CA MET A 251 -6.91 18.67 -3.34
C MET A 251 -6.60 20.08 -2.77
N GLU A 252 -5.74 20.19 -1.76
CA GLU A 252 -5.38 21.49 -1.14
C GLU A 252 -4.68 22.44 -2.12
N ALA A 253 -3.91 21.90 -3.06
CA ALA A 253 -3.24 22.70 -4.08
C ALA A 253 -3.16 21.95 -5.42
N PRO A 254 -3.40 22.60 -6.56
CA PRO A 254 -3.26 21.97 -7.88
C PRO A 254 -1.86 21.36 -8.12
N ALA A 255 -0.83 21.95 -7.52
CA ALA A 255 0.54 21.43 -7.59
C ALA A 255 0.71 20.05 -6.94
N HIS A 256 -0.04 19.75 -5.87
CA HIS A 256 0.01 18.45 -5.21
C HIS A 256 -0.57 17.36 -6.12
N ALA A 257 -1.75 17.63 -6.69
CA ALA A 257 -2.39 16.74 -7.65
C ALA A 257 -1.51 16.52 -8.90
N ALA A 258 -0.96 17.59 -9.47
CA ALA A 258 -0.07 17.52 -10.63
C ALA A 258 1.18 16.69 -10.34
N ALA A 259 1.80 16.85 -9.17
CA ALA A 259 2.95 16.07 -8.74
C ALA A 259 2.60 14.57 -8.58
N ALA A 260 1.43 14.25 -7.99
CA ALA A 260 0.97 12.87 -7.87
C ALA A 260 0.69 12.23 -9.22
N LEU A 261 0.12 13.00 -10.18
CA LEU A 261 -0.15 12.55 -11.55
C LEU A 261 1.13 12.34 -12.38
N SER A 262 2.17 13.13 -12.14
CA SER A 262 3.43 12.98 -12.86
C SER A 262 4.34 11.87 -12.31
N ALA A 263 3.97 11.24 -11.20
CA ALA A 263 4.68 10.11 -10.64
C ALA A 263 4.20 8.78 -11.27
N ASP A 264 5.13 7.89 -11.56
CA ASP A 264 4.83 6.58 -12.13
C ASP A 264 4.39 5.60 -11.04
N TRP A 265 3.10 5.31 -10.95
CA TRP A 265 2.54 4.37 -9.98
C TRP A 265 2.25 3.01 -10.61
N ASP A 266 2.64 1.93 -9.93
CA ASP A 266 2.28 0.56 -10.33
C ASP A 266 0.91 0.16 -9.76
N LEU A 267 0.57 0.67 -8.57
CA LEU A 267 -0.67 0.37 -7.88
C LEU A 267 -1.24 1.63 -7.20
N LEU A 268 -2.52 1.86 -7.48
CA LEU A 268 -3.35 2.85 -6.80
C LEU A 268 -4.37 2.13 -5.90
N ILE A 269 -4.42 2.48 -4.63
CA ILE A 269 -5.44 2.04 -3.68
C ILE A 269 -6.23 3.26 -3.23
N VAL A 270 -7.55 3.22 -3.36
CA VAL A 270 -8.43 4.32 -2.89
C VAL A 270 -9.43 3.74 -1.91
N ASP A 271 -9.34 4.17 -0.65
CA ASP A 271 -10.31 3.78 0.38
C ASP A 271 -11.50 4.74 0.42
N GLU A 272 -12.63 4.23 0.92
CA GLU A 272 -13.91 4.92 0.95
C GLU A 272 -14.30 5.53 -0.41
N ALA A 273 -14.08 4.75 -1.49
CA ALA A 273 -14.33 5.17 -2.86
C ALA A 273 -15.81 5.57 -3.13
N HIS A 274 -16.71 5.35 -2.16
CA HIS A 274 -18.08 5.86 -2.24
C HIS A 274 -18.15 7.39 -2.15
N HIS A 275 -17.11 8.09 -1.68
CA HIS A 275 -17.05 9.54 -1.70
C HIS A 275 -16.80 10.13 -3.10
N LEU A 276 -16.29 9.32 -4.03
CA LEU A 276 -16.06 9.73 -5.41
C LEU A 276 -17.40 9.95 -6.13
N ARG A 277 -17.82 11.21 -6.24
CA ARG A 277 -19.10 11.57 -6.87
C ARG A 277 -18.95 11.59 -8.38
N TRP A 278 -19.89 10.93 -9.03
CA TRP A 278 -20.01 10.94 -10.48
C TRP A 278 -21.48 10.93 -10.88
N THR A 279 -21.83 11.77 -11.84
CA THR A 279 -23.11 11.77 -12.55
C THR A 279 -22.84 11.96 -14.05
N PRO A 280 -23.80 11.66 -14.94
CA PRO A 280 -23.63 11.89 -16.38
C PRO A 280 -23.31 13.34 -16.73
N ASP A 281 -23.84 14.30 -15.96
CA ASP A 281 -23.75 15.73 -16.23
C ASP A 281 -22.59 16.42 -15.47
N ASP A 282 -22.11 15.82 -14.38
CA ASP A 282 -21.10 16.44 -13.51
C ASP A 282 -20.29 15.36 -12.76
N SER A 283 -18.98 15.47 -12.81
CA SER A 283 -18.06 14.68 -12.00
C SER A 283 -17.43 15.54 -10.92
N GLY A 284 -17.28 14.99 -9.72
CA GLY A 284 -16.58 15.67 -8.64
C GLY A 284 -15.08 15.77 -8.91
N LEU A 285 -14.42 16.82 -8.43
CA LEU A 285 -12.98 17.04 -8.59
C LEU A 285 -12.13 15.88 -8.07
N GLU A 286 -12.55 15.25 -6.97
CA GLU A 286 -11.88 14.06 -6.42
C GLU A 286 -12.00 12.86 -7.37
N TYR A 287 -13.16 12.71 -8.01
CA TYR A 287 -13.36 11.68 -9.02
C TYR A 287 -12.43 11.89 -10.22
N ASP A 288 -12.38 13.14 -10.73
CA ASP A 288 -11.54 13.48 -11.89
C ASP A 288 -10.06 13.22 -11.62
N LEU A 289 -9.58 13.55 -10.41
CA LEU A 289 -8.22 13.25 -10.01
C LEU A 289 -7.96 11.74 -9.97
N VAL A 290 -8.88 10.97 -9.38
CA VAL A 290 -8.74 9.51 -9.32
C VAL A 290 -8.84 8.88 -10.71
N ASP A 291 -9.70 9.41 -11.59
CA ASP A 291 -9.79 8.95 -12.97
C ASP A 291 -8.47 9.15 -13.73
N ALA A 292 -7.89 10.35 -13.62
CA ALA A 292 -6.61 10.65 -14.23
C ALA A 292 -5.47 9.75 -13.70
N LEU A 293 -5.42 9.50 -12.38
CA LEU A 293 -4.49 8.57 -11.76
C LEU A 293 -4.72 7.13 -12.24
N ALA A 294 -5.99 6.69 -12.26
CA ALA A 294 -6.35 5.34 -12.65
C ALA A 294 -6.08 5.04 -14.13
N GLN A 295 -6.12 6.04 -15.01
CA GLN A 295 -5.78 5.89 -16.43
C GLN A 295 -4.29 5.61 -16.65
N GLN A 296 -3.43 6.15 -15.78
CA GLN A 296 -1.97 5.99 -15.87
C GLN A 296 -1.46 4.80 -15.06
N THR A 297 -2.23 4.34 -14.06
CA THR A 297 -1.81 3.28 -13.13
C THR A 297 -2.33 1.92 -13.60
N PRO A 298 -1.44 0.93 -13.81
CA PRO A 298 -1.86 -0.40 -14.28
C PRO A 298 -2.82 -1.11 -13.35
N ALA A 299 -2.55 -1.13 -12.04
CA ALA A 299 -3.36 -1.81 -11.04
C ALA A 299 -4.11 -0.82 -10.14
N VAL A 300 -5.41 -1.05 -9.94
CA VAL A 300 -6.27 -0.16 -9.14
C VAL A 300 -7.16 -0.97 -8.20
N LEU A 301 -7.10 -0.67 -6.92
CA LEU A 301 -8.00 -1.21 -5.90
C LEU A 301 -8.87 -0.09 -5.34
N LEU A 302 -10.17 -0.17 -5.55
CA LEU A 302 -11.15 0.70 -4.91
C LEU A 302 -11.79 -0.03 -3.74
N LEU A 303 -11.86 0.57 -2.57
CA LEU A 303 -12.50 0.01 -1.39
C LEU A 303 -13.73 0.84 -1.03
N THR A 304 -14.84 0.16 -0.76
CA THR A 304 -16.07 0.81 -0.29
C THR A 304 -16.89 -0.14 0.57
N ALA A 305 -17.59 0.39 1.54
CA ALA A 305 -18.57 -0.38 2.31
C ALA A 305 -19.97 -0.29 1.71
N THR A 306 -20.22 0.73 0.90
CA THR A 306 -21.54 1.08 0.35
C THR A 306 -21.43 1.33 -1.16
N PRO A 307 -21.31 0.24 -1.97
CA PRO A 307 -21.10 0.37 -3.42
C PRO A 307 -22.24 1.10 -4.14
N GLU A 308 -23.41 1.12 -3.56
CA GLU A 308 -24.61 1.76 -4.14
C GLU A 308 -24.86 3.19 -3.61
N GLN A 309 -23.97 3.71 -2.76
CA GLN A 309 -24.07 5.11 -2.31
C GLN A 309 -23.96 6.05 -3.50
N PHE A 310 -24.81 7.07 -3.52
CA PHE A 310 -25.09 7.94 -4.67
C PHE A 310 -25.79 7.24 -5.85
N GLY A 311 -26.47 6.13 -5.61
CA GLY A 311 -27.31 5.44 -6.58
C GLY A 311 -26.53 4.78 -7.72
N ARG A 312 -27.25 4.51 -8.81
CA ARG A 312 -26.69 3.81 -10.00
C ARG A 312 -25.58 4.56 -10.68
N ALA A 313 -25.70 5.89 -10.79
CA ALA A 313 -24.69 6.74 -11.40
C ALA A 313 -23.34 6.68 -10.65
N GLY A 314 -23.38 6.80 -9.31
CA GLY A 314 -22.16 6.67 -8.50
C GLY A 314 -21.53 5.26 -8.60
N HIS A 315 -22.35 4.20 -8.69
CA HIS A 315 -21.85 2.84 -8.91
C HIS A 315 -21.19 2.70 -10.28
N PHE A 316 -21.84 3.15 -11.34
CA PHE A 316 -21.29 3.19 -12.68
C PHE A 316 -19.95 3.93 -12.73
N GLY A 317 -19.87 5.14 -12.12
CA GLY A 317 -18.64 5.91 -12.06
C GLY A 317 -17.45 5.09 -11.50
N ARG A 318 -17.66 4.34 -10.42
CA ARG A 318 -16.61 3.48 -9.84
C ARG A 318 -16.23 2.31 -10.75
N LEU A 319 -17.18 1.69 -11.44
CA LEU A 319 -16.89 0.64 -12.43
C LEU A 319 -16.11 1.22 -13.63
N ARG A 320 -16.44 2.43 -14.06
CA ARG A 320 -15.75 3.13 -15.15
C ARG A 320 -14.28 3.43 -14.80
N LEU A 321 -13.97 3.80 -13.55
CA LEU A 321 -12.58 3.95 -13.09
C LEU A 321 -11.76 2.67 -13.25
N LEU A 322 -12.40 1.50 -13.14
CA LEU A 322 -11.74 0.21 -13.23
C LEU A 322 -11.65 -0.32 -14.65
N ASP A 323 -12.69 -0.14 -15.46
CA ASP A 323 -12.72 -0.55 -16.87
C ASP A 323 -13.46 0.48 -17.71
N PRO A 324 -12.77 1.58 -18.12
CA PRO A 324 -13.41 2.65 -18.91
C PRO A 324 -13.84 2.23 -20.31
N ARG A 325 -13.29 1.11 -20.84
CA ARG A 325 -13.70 0.61 -22.15
C ARG A 325 -15.04 -0.11 -22.10
N ARG A 326 -15.25 -0.89 -21.05
CA ARG A 326 -16.50 -1.63 -20.83
C ARG A 326 -17.61 -0.70 -20.34
N PHE A 327 -17.30 0.21 -19.43
CA PHE A 327 -18.25 1.16 -18.85
C PHE A 327 -18.06 2.55 -19.46
N ALA A 328 -18.18 2.62 -20.80
CA ALA A 328 -18.04 3.87 -21.54
C ALA A 328 -19.35 4.69 -21.57
N ASP A 329 -20.49 4.01 -21.62
CA ASP A 329 -21.82 4.60 -21.82
C ASP A 329 -22.75 4.24 -20.64
N TYR A 330 -23.29 5.28 -19.98
CA TYR A 330 -24.14 5.11 -18.82
C TYR A 330 -25.53 4.58 -19.18
N GLU A 331 -26.10 5.02 -20.32
CA GLU A 331 -27.42 4.55 -20.79
C GLU A 331 -27.36 3.07 -21.17
N ALA A 332 -26.29 2.64 -21.84
CA ALA A 332 -26.06 1.24 -22.12
C ALA A 332 -25.96 0.42 -20.81
N PHE A 333 -25.24 0.91 -19.80
CA PHE A 333 -25.14 0.26 -18.49
C PHE A 333 -26.50 0.10 -17.81
N LEU A 334 -27.38 1.13 -17.83
CA LEU A 334 -28.72 1.06 -17.25
C LEU A 334 -29.58 -0.01 -17.92
N ASN A 335 -29.41 -0.20 -19.23
CA ASN A 335 -30.12 -1.21 -19.98
C ASN A 335 -29.59 -2.65 -19.72
N GLU A 336 -28.30 -2.78 -19.43
CA GLU A 336 -27.65 -4.06 -19.13
C GLU A 336 -27.78 -4.51 -17.66
N GLU A 337 -28.01 -3.59 -16.73
CA GLU A 337 -28.06 -3.90 -15.28
C GLU A 337 -29.06 -5.00 -14.89
N PRO A 338 -30.29 -5.06 -15.48
CA PRO A 338 -31.21 -6.17 -15.21
C PRO A 338 -30.65 -7.54 -15.62
N HIS A 339 -29.81 -7.59 -16.66
CA HIS A 339 -29.19 -8.82 -17.13
C HIS A 339 -28.10 -9.31 -16.18
N TYR A 340 -27.36 -8.41 -15.49
CA TYR A 340 -26.37 -8.80 -14.49
C TYR A 340 -26.98 -9.54 -13.29
N ALA A 341 -28.17 -9.13 -12.85
CA ALA A 341 -28.89 -9.81 -11.77
C ALA A 341 -29.27 -11.23 -12.17
N GLN A 342 -29.74 -11.42 -13.40
CA GLN A 342 -30.10 -12.74 -13.93
C GLN A 342 -28.88 -13.66 -14.07
N VAL A 343 -27.76 -13.13 -14.57
CA VAL A 343 -26.48 -13.87 -14.67
C VAL A 343 -25.99 -14.30 -13.29
N ALA A 344 -26.08 -13.43 -12.29
CA ALA A 344 -25.68 -13.73 -10.92
C ALA A 344 -26.56 -14.83 -10.31
N GLU A 345 -27.87 -14.81 -10.57
CA GLU A 345 -28.80 -15.85 -10.10
C GLU A 345 -28.52 -17.22 -10.75
N ILE A 346 -28.27 -17.23 -12.07
CA ILE A 346 -27.89 -18.44 -12.81
C ILE A 346 -26.58 -19.02 -12.27
N ALA A 347 -25.58 -18.18 -12.09
CA ALA A 347 -24.28 -18.60 -11.56
C ALA A 347 -24.42 -19.17 -10.13
N ALA A 348 -25.17 -18.51 -9.25
CA ALA A 348 -25.40 -18.99 -7.89
C ALA A 348 -26.11 -20.39 -7.86
N ARG A 349 -27.09 -20.60 -8.72
CA ARG A 349 -27.77 -21.92 -8.81
C ARG A 349 -26.85 -23.02 -9.32
N LEU A 350 -26.00 -22.72 -10.31
CA LEU A 350 -24.99 -23.66 -10.81
C LEU A 350 -23.93 -23.97 -9.75
N MET A 351 -23.51 -23.00 -8.96
CA MET A 351 -22.58 -23.21 -7.84
C MET A 351 -23.17 -24.10 -6.74
N ASP A 352 -24.46 -23.91 -6.47
CA ASP A 352 -25.21 -24.77 -5.51
C ASP A 352 -25.55 -26.19 -6.05
N GLY A 353 -25.18 -26.47 -7.29
CA GLY A 353 -25.55 -27.75 -7.94
C GLY A 353 -27.03 -27.90 -8.21
N LYS A 354 -27.80 -26.80 -8.19
CA LYS A 354 -29.26 -26.81 -8.43
C LYS A 354 -29.58 -26.77 -9.93
N PRO A 355 -30.58 -27.48 -10.42
CA PRO A 355 -30.97 -27.41 -11.82
C PRO A 355 -31.49 -26.01 -12.17
N LEU A 356 -31.19 -25.54 -13.37
CA LEU A 356 -31.74 -24.32 -13.90
C LEU A 356 -33.22 -24.48 -14.28
N GLN A 357 -33.96 -23.40 -14.14
CA GLN A 357 -35.34 -23.34 -14.65
C GLN A 357 -35.32 -23.15 -16.18
N ALA A 358 -36.36 -23.50 -16.89
CA ALA A 358 -36.44 -23.41 -18.36
C ALA A 358 -36.11 -21.99 -18.88
N ALA A 359 -36.65 -20.95 -18.25
CA ALA A 359 -36.35 -19.56 -18.57
C ALA A 359 -34.88 -19.18 -18.32
N GLN A 360 -34.26 -19.73 -17.27
CA GLN A 360 -32.84 -19.50 -16.94
C GLN A 360 -31.92 -20.21 -17.94
N GLN A 361 -32.32 -21.40 -18.42
CA GLN A 361 -31.58 -22.11 -19.45
C GLN A 361 -31.65 -21.38 -20.78
N GLU A 362 -32.81 -20.86 -21.15
CA GLU A 362 -32.99 -20.05 -22.36
C GLU A 362 -32.13 -18.79 -22.34
N HIS A 363 -32.07 -18.09 -21.19
CA HIS A 363 -31.17 -16.94 -21.02
C HIS A 363 -29.69 -17.38 -21.09
N LEU A 364 -29.32 -18.51 -20.48
CA LEU A 364 -27.97 -19.03 -20.53
C LEU A 364 -27.54 -19.32 -21.98
N ASP A 365 -28.42 -19.97 -22.74
CA ASP A 365 -28.13 -20.28 -24.14
C ASP A 365 -28.11 -19.04 -25.02
N ALA A 366 -28.87 -18.01 -24.70
CA ALA A 366 -28.82 -16.72 -25.36
C ALA A 366 -27.47 -15.97 -25.08
N PHE A 367 -26.91 -16.12 -23.87
CA PHE A 367 -25.65 -15.45 -23.49
C PHE A 367 -24.41 -16.18 -23.97
N LEU A 368 -24.37 -17.50 -23.93
CA LEU A 368 -23.17 -18.29 -24.18
C LEU A 368 -23.23 -19.16 -25.43
N GLY A 369 -24.41 -19.30 -26.05
CA GLY A 369 -24.66 -20.28 -27.09
C GLY A 369 -24.86 -21.69 -26.49
N ASP A 370 -24.69 -22.75 -27.30
CA ASP A 370 -24.85 -24.13 -26.85
C ASP A 370 -23.86 -24.46 -25.72
N THR A 371 -24.43 -24.69 -24.53
CA THR A 371 -23.69 -25.00 -23.31
C THR A 371 -23.78 -26.48 -22.94
N SER A 372 -24.43 -27.31 -23.75
CA SER A 372 -24.72 -28.71 -23.45
C SER A 372 -23.51 -29.61 -23.18
N GLN A 373 -22.33 -29.22 -23.68
CA GLN A 373 -21.09 -29.97 -23.50
C GLN A 373 -20.14 -29.36 -22.47
N LEU A 374 -20.49 -28.23 -21.84
CA LEU A 374 -19.63 -27.53 -20.88
C LEU A 374 -19.88 -28.04 -19.45
N LEU A 375 -18.82 -28.13 -18.68
CA LEU A 375 -18.93 -28.37 -17.24
C LEU A 375 -19.53 -27.13 -16.55
N PRO A 376 -20.30 -27.28 -15.46
CA PRO A 376 -20.90 -26.17 -14.72
C PRO A 376 -19.84 -25.07 -14.35
N GLN A 377 -18.62 -25.48 -14.00
CA GLN A 377 -17.52 -24.57 -13.68
C GLN A 377 -17.10 -23.72 -14.88
N ASP A 378 -17.06 -24.31 -16.08
CA ASP A 378 -16.70 -23.58 -17.31
C ASP A 378 -17.82 -22.64 -17.74
N ILE A 379 -19.07 -23.03 -17.51
CA ILE A 379 -20.25 -22.18 -17.75
C ILE A 379 -20.19 -20.96 -16.83
N ILE A 380 -19.94 -21.15 -15.53
CA ILE A 380 -19.82 -20.07 -14.56
C ILE A 380 -18.68 -19.13 -14.94
N ALA A 381 -17.51 -19.67 -15.27
CA ALA A 381 -16.37 -18.87 -15.69
C ALA A 381 -16.71 -18.02 -16.91
N ARG A 382 -17.31 -18.59 -17.95
CA ARG A 382 -17.70 -17.86 -19.18
C ARG A 382 -18.79 -16.82 -18.94
N LEU A 383 -19.78 -17.13 -18.06
CA LEU A 383 -20.80 -16.16 -17.67
C LEU A 383 -20.21 -14.96 -16.95
N LEU A 384 -19.37 -15.21 -15.96
CA LEU A 384 -18.69 -14.15 -15.21
C LEU A 384 -17.74 -13.32 -16.10
N ASP A 385 -17.10 -13.97 -17.07
CA ASP A 385 -16.18 -13.34 -17.99
C ASP A 385 -16.86 -12.40 -19.00
N ARG A 386 -17.98 -12.85 -19.58
CA ARG A 386 -18.66 -12.08 -20.63
C ARG A 386 -19.70 -11.12 -20.11
N HIS A 387 -20.45 -11.49 -19.09
CA HIS A 387 -21.64 -10.77 -18.67
C HIS A 387 -21.65 -10.36 -17.20
N GLY A 388 -20.70 -10.83 -16.36
CA GLY A 388 -20.68 -10.51 -14.94
C GLY A 388 -19.81 -9.32 -14.56
N THR A 389 -20.19 -8.58 -13.52
CA THR A 389 -19.29 -7.66 -12.81
C THR A 389 -18.30 -8.39 -11.91
N GLY A 390 -18.39 -9.73 -11.83
CA GLY A 390 -17.63 -10.58 -10.91
C GLY A 390 -16.11 -10.57 -11.10
N ARG A 391 -15.63 -10.10 -12.26
CA ARG A 391 -14.18 -9.82 -12.43
C ARG A 391 -13.73 -8.53 -11.76
N ILE A 392 -14.63 -7.57 -11.58
CA ILE A 392 -14.30 -6.22 -11.15
C ILE A 392 -14.81 -5.99 -9.72
N LEU A 393 -15.95 -6.57 -9.35
CA LEU A 393 -16.62 -6.34 -8.07
C LEU A 393 -16.57 -7.59 -7.20
N PHE A 394 -15.97 -7.45 -6.02
CA PHE A 394 -16.02 -8.44 -4.94
C PHE A 394 -16.91 -7.88 -3.82
N ARG A 395 -17.98 -8.60 -3.50
CA ARG A 395 -18.94 -8.19 -2.48
C ARG A 395 -19.39 -9.38 -1.66
N ASN A 396 -19.09 -9.34 -0.38
CA ASN A 396 -19.59 -10.31 0.59
C ASN A 396 -20.43 -9.61 1.65
N THR A 397 -21.40 -10.36 2.20
CA THR A 397 -22.19 -9.92 3.35
C THR A 397 -21.89 -10.84 4.52
N ARG A 398 -22.06 -10.37 5.74
CA ARG A 398 -21.84 -11.19 6.95
C ARG A 398 -22.75 -12.43 6.97
N ALA A 399 -23.93 -12.31 6.41
CA ALA A 399 -24.88 -13.42 6.33
C ALA A 399 -24.42 -14.54 5.40
N ALA A 400 -23.59 -14.21 4.38
CA ALA A 400 -23.07 -15.18 3.42
C ALA A 400 -21.80 -15.90 3.90
N ILE A 401 -21.13 -15.38 4.93
CA ILE A 401 -19.86 -15.92 5.42
C ILE A 401 -20.10 -16.77 6.66
N SER A 402 -19.77 -18.06 6.58
CA SER A 402 -19.84 -18.98 7.72
C SER A 402 -18.72 -18.67 8.73
N GLY A 403 -19.03 -18.76 10.03
CA GLY A 403 -18.08 -18.59 11.13
C GLY A 403 -17.93 -17.16 11.64
N PHE A 404 -18.70 -16.20 11.14
CA PHE A 404 -18.78 -14.87 11.74
C PHE A 404 -19.62 -14.91 13.03
N PRO A 405 -19.17 -14.23 14.11
CA PRO A 405 -19.96 -14.18 15.34
C PRO A 405 -21.28 -13.41 15.11
N GLU A 406 -22.37 -14.00 15.54
CA GLU A 406 -23.68 -13.35 15.54
C GLU A 406 -23.67 -12.11 16.45
N ARG A 407 -24.18 -11.00 15.95
CA ARG A 407 -24.49 -9.85 16.80
C ARG A 407 -25.82 -10.09 17.49
N ARG A 408 -25.80 -10.31 18.81
CA ARG A 408 -26.99 -10.38 19.63
C ARG A 408 -27.22 -9.01 20.28
N VAL A 409 -28.31 -8.37 19.90
CA VAL A 409 -28.73 -7.13 20.57
C VAL A 409 -29.39 -7.51 21.87
N GLN A 410 -28.77 -7.12 22.97
CA GLN A 410 -29.36 -7.22 24.32
C GLN A 410 -29.85 -5.84 24.73
N ALA A 411 -31.15 -5.66 24.70
CA ALA A 411 -31.74 -4.37 25.13
C ALA A 411 -31.75 -4.30 26.65
N TYR A 412 -31.09 -3.27 27.20
CA TYR A 412 -31.17 -2.90 28.61
C TYR A 412 -32.00 -1.63 28.72
N PRO A 413 -33.31 -1.73 28.99
CA PRO A 413 -34.14 -0.56 29.20
C PRO A 413 -33.67 0.18 30.46
N LEU A 414 -33.19 1.40 30.32
CA LEU A 414 -32.87 2.27 31.43
C LEU A 414 -34.16 2.97 31.90
N PRO A 415 -34.34 3.15 33.23
CA PRO A 415 -35.44 3.96 33.70
C PRO A 415 -35.28 5.41 33.17
N VAL A 416 -36.41 6.00 32.76
CA VAL A 416 -36.43 7.38 32.28
C VAL A 416 -35.98 8.29 33.44
N PRO A 417 -34.93 9.12 33.26
CA PRO A 417 -34.49 10.03 34.32
C PRO A 417 -35.62 10.97 34.76
N GLU A 418 -35.70 11.27 36.05
CA GLU A 418 -36.65 12.30 36.55
C GLU A 418 -36.36 13.63 35.87
N GLY A 419 -37.35 14.22 35.20
CA GLY A 419 -37.25 15.49 34.47
C GLY A 419 -37.05 15.33 32.94
N TYR A 420 -37.00 14.10 32.41
CA TYR A 420 -37.01 13.91 30.96
C TYR A 420 -38.41 14.07 30.39
N VAL A 421 -38.59 15.13 29.60
CA VAL A 421 -39.85 15.33 28.84
C VAL A 421 -39.61 14.83 27.42
N PRO A 422 -40.34 13.80 26.94
CA PRO A 422 -40.19 13.35 25.55
C PRO A 422 -40.62 14.50 24.64
N VAL A 423 -39.77 14.86 23.69
CA VAL A 423 -40.15 15.76 22.59
C VAL A 423 -41.06 14.97 21.68
N SER A 424 -42.34 15.43 21.60
CA SER A 424 -43.40 14.84 20.74
C SER A 424 -43.14 15.12 19.27
#